data_f38699586cc454665494ea543481b793
#
_entry.id   f38699586cc454665494ea543481b793
#
_cell.length_a   1.000
_cell.length_b   1.000
_cell.length_c   1.000
_cell.angle_alpha   90.00
_cell.angle_beta   90.00
_cell.angle_gamma   90.00
#
_symmetry.space_group_name_H-M   'P 1'
#
loop_
_entity.id
_entity.type
_entity.pdbx_description
1 polymer ?
#
loop_
_entity_poly.entity_id
_entity_poly.type
_entity_poly.pdbx_seq_one_letter_code
_entity_poly.pdbx_strand_id
1 'polypeptide(L)'
;MAGHSKWANIRHRKGAQDKKRGKIFTKIIKEITISARLGGGEISANPRLRKAVSNAKSNNMPADKIERAIKKGTGELDGVIYEEVTYEGYGPGGVAILMDVITDNKNRSVAEIRHILSKFSGNLGENGSVSWMFDKTGLIILASTAEDEDLVLEAAIDAGAKDFQSSEDIYLVSTNIDNLMEVRDNLESLGYDIKSAEIDMTPKSTQKLEEKESQLVIRLLEALEDNDDVNKLYTNSDFD
;
A
#
# COMPACT_ATOMS: atom_id res chain seq x y z
N MET A 1 3.72 -7.20 16.81
CA MET A 1 3.35 -6.30 15.68
C MET A 1 2.11 -6.79 14.91
N ALA A 2 1.14 -7.33 15.62
CA ALA A 2 -0.09 -7.92 15.06
C ALA A 2 -1.02 -6.95 14.31
N GLY A 3 -1.02 -5.66 14.67
CA GLY A 3 -1.92 -4.68 14.06
C GLY A 3 -1.69 -4.40 12.57
N HIS A 4 -0.44 -4.46 12.12
CA HIS A 4 -0.11 -4.28 10.69
C HIS A 4 -0.64 -5.45 9.85
N SER A 5 -0.58 -6.68 10.38
CA SER A 5 -1.11 -7.87 9.71
C SER A 5 -2.64 -7.83 9.61
N LYS A 6 -3.35 -7.35 10.64
CA LYS A 6 -4.83 -7.24 10.62
C LYS A 6 -5.31 -6.20 9.59
N TRP A 7 -4.63 -5.05 9.49
CA TRP A 7 -4.95 -4.07 8.45
C TRP A 7 -4.62 -4.59 7.04
N ALA A 8 -3.48 -5.25 6.86
CA ALA A 8 -3.14 -5.90 5.60
C ALA A 8 -4.18 -6.94 5.19
N ASN A 9 -4.70 -7.75 6.14
CA ASN A 9 -5.79 -8.69 5.91
C ASN A 9 -7.10 -8.00 5.53
N ILE A 10 -7.48 -6.93 6.24
CA ILE A 10 -8.70 -6.15 5.91
C ILE A 10 -8.60 -5.63 4.49
N ARG A 11 -7.44 -5.08 4.09
CA ARG A 11 -7.19 -4.64 2.71
C ARG A 11 -7.28 -5.78 1.71
N HIS A 12 -6.68 -6.93 2.01
CA HIS A 12 -6.68 -8.09 1.13
C HIS A 12 -8.10 -8.64 0.91
N ARG A 13 -8.88 -8.78 1.98
CA ARG A 13 -10.30 -9.24 1.92
C ARG A 13 -11.20 -8.27 1.15
N LYS A 14 -10.99 -6.95 1.26
CA LYS A 14 -11.77 -5.96 0.52
C LYS A 14 -11.49 -5.94 -0.98
N GLY A 15 -10.31 -6.32 -1.41
CA GLY A 15 -9.98 -6.46 -2.83
C GLY A 15 -10.87 -7.45 -3.58
N ALA A 16 -11.58 -8.32 -2.85
CA ALA A 16 -12.48 -9.33 -3.40
C ALA A 16 -13.92 -8.87 -3.62
N GLN A 17 -14.31 -7.64 -3.24
CA GLN A 17 -15.69 -7.16 -3.39
C GLN A 17 -15.89 -6.15 -4.52
N ASP A 18 -16.78 -6.48 -5.43
CA ASP A 18 -17.14 -5.86 -6.73
C ASP A 18 -17.55 -4.36 -6.75
N LYS A 19 -17.46 -3.62 -5.67
CA LYS A 19 -18.10 -2.29 -5.58
C LYS A 19 -17.28 -1.09 -6.06
N LYS A 20 -16.00 -1.26 -6.45
CA LYS A 20 -15.13 -0.09 -6.71
C LYS A 20 -14.27 -0.16 -7.98
N ARG A 21 -14.67 -0.92 -8.98
CA ARG A 21 -13.89 -1.09 -10.22
C ARG A 21 -13.49 0.26 -10.85
N GLY A 22 -14.39 1.24 -10.81
CA GLY A 22 -14.11 2.60 -11.31
C GLY A 22 -13.01 3.31 -10.51
N LYS A 23 -13.08 3.27 -9.18
CA LYS A 23 -12.08 3.89 -8.28
C LYS A 23 -10.72 3.19 -8.38
N ILE A 24 -10.71 1.85 -8.41
CA ILE A 24 -9.49 1.07 -8.61
C ILE A 24 -8.83 1.48 -9.93
N PHE A 25 -9.59 1.58 -11.01
CA PHE A 25 -9.07 2.01 -12.30
C PHE A 25 -8.51 3.43 -12.28
N THR A 26 -9.18 4.36 -11.58
CA THR A 26 -8.70 5.74 -11.42
C THR A 26 -7.33 5.77 -10.73
N LYS A 27 -7.17 5.06 -9.62
CA LYS A 27 -5.89 4.97 -8.90
C LYS A 27 -4.79 4.32 -9.74
N ILE A 28 -5.10 3.21 -10.42
CA ILE A 28 -4.13 2.53 -11.30
C ILE A 28 -3.71 3.45 -12.46
N ILE A 29 -4.63 4.19 -13.08
CA ILE A 29 -4.31 5.14 -14.15
C ILE A 29 -3.39 6.24 -13.65
N LYS A 30 -3.64 6.80 -12.45
CA LYS A 30 -2.77 7.80 -11.83
C LYS A 30 -1.37 7.23 -11.58
N GLU A 31 -1.27 6.01 -11.00
CA GLU A 31 -0.01 5.35 -10.73
C GLU A 31 0.77 5.05 -12.02
N ILE A 32 0.13 4.57 -13.10
CA ILE A 32 0.77 4.38 -14.40
C ILE A 32 1.28 5.70 -14.95
N THR A 33 0.45 6.74 -14.91
CA THR A 33 0.80 8.06 -15.47
C THR A 33 1.98 8.69 -14.75
N ILE A 34 1.98 8.67 -13.42
CA ILE A 34 3.10 9.24 -12.64
C ILE A 34 4.37 8.40 -12.78
N SER A 35 4.25 7.06 -12.82
CA SER A 35 5.39 6.16 -13.02
C SER A 35 6.04 6.38 -14.39
N ALA A 36 5.25 6.52 -15.45
CA ALA A 36 5.75 6.81 -16.80
C ALA A 36 6.39 8.21 -16.88
N ARG A 37 5.84 9.20 -16.16
CA ARG A 37 6.40 10.55 -16.09
C ARG A 37 7.76 10.59 -15.43
N LEU A 38 7.94 9.89 -14.31
CA LEU A 38 9.15 9.93 -13.51
C LEU A 38 10.27 9.04 -14.05
N GLY A 39 9.91 7.88 -14.59
CA GLY A 39 10.87 6.84 -14.99
C GLY A 39 10.85 6.49 -16.48
N GLY A 40 10.07 7.22 -17.31
CA GLY A 40 9.90 6.93 -18.72
C GLY A 40 8.84 5.86 -19.02
N GLY A 41 8.37 5.81 -20.28
CA GLY A 41 7.28 4.94 -20.73
C GLY A 41 7.69 3.51 -21.08
N GLU A 42 9.00 3.20 -21.05
CA GLU A 42 9.49 1.86 -21.36
C GLU A 42 9.33 0.91 -20.16
N ILE A 43 8.41 -0.05 -20.28
CA ILE A 43 8.02 -0.96 -19.17
C ILE A 43 9.20 -1.82 -18.71
N SER A 44 10.07 -2.24 -19.63
CA SER A 44 11.24 -3.07 -19.32
C SER A 44 12.29 -2.32 -18.51
N ALA A 45 12.42 -1.01 -18.74
CA ALA A 45 13.39 -0.14 -18.08
C ALA A 45 12.86 0.55 -16.81
N ASN A 46 11.52 0.54 -16.60
CA ASN A 46 10.87 1.20 -15.47
C ASN A 46 10.18 0.20 -14.54
N PRO A 47 10.83 -0.24 -13.44
CA PRO A 47 10.26 -1.24 -12.52
C PRO A 47 8.93 -0.80 -11.89
N ARG A 48 8.77 0.49 -11.54
CA ARG A 48 7.54 1.03 -10.98
C ARG A 48 6.40 0.97 -11.99
N LEU A 49 6.65 1.37 -13.24
CA LEU A 49 5.67 1.28 -14.31
C LEU A 49 5.29 -0.17 -14.61
N ARG A 50 6.27 -1.07 -14.64
CA ARG A 50 6.04 -2.51 -14.83
C ARG A 50 5.09 -3.07 -13.77
N LYS A 51 5.30 -2.72 -12.49
CA LYS A 51 4.42 -3.11 -11.39
C LYS A 51 3.01 -2.53 -11.57
N ALA A 52 2.90 -1.25 -11.89
CA ALA A 52 1.60 -0.59 -12.12
C ALA A 52 0.83 -1.22 -13.28
N VAL A 53 1.52 -1.57 -14.37
CA VAL A 53 0.93 -2.27 -15.52
C VAL A 53 0.52 -3.70 -15.16
N SER A 54 1.32 -4.41 -14.38
CA SER A 54 0.95 -5.75 -13.87
C SER A 54 -0.33 -5.69 -13.04
N ASN A 55 -0.42 -4.73 -12.11
CA ASN A 55 -1.62 -4.49 -11.31
C ASN A 55 -2.84 -4.13 -12.17
N ALA A 56 -2.66 -3.33 -13.22
CA ALA A 56 -3.72 -3.00 -14.17
C ALA A 56 -4.26 -4.26 -14.86
N LYS A 57 -3.37 -5.13 -15.32
CA LYS A 57 -3.73 -6.40 -15.97
C LYS A 57 -4.47 -7.35 -15.02
N SER A 58 -4.00 -7.49 -13.78
CA SER A 58 -4.65 -8.30 -12.74
C SER A 58 -6.06 -7.83 -12.42
N ASN A 59 -6.32 -6.51 -12.54
CA ASN A 59 -7.64 -5.93 -12.37
C ASN A 59 -8.46 -5.91 -13.69
N ASN A 60 -8.02 -6.60 -14.74
CA ASN A 60 -8.68 -6.66 -16.05
C ASN A 60 -8.89 -5.27 -16.68
N MET A 61 -7.92 -4.37 -16.54
CA MET A 61 -7.95 -3.07 -17.22
C MET A 61 -7.68 -3.26 -18.70
N PRO A 62 -8.49 -2.66 -19.60
CA PRO A 62 -8.25 -2.71 -21.04
C PRO A 62 -6.88 -2.16 -21.44
N ALA A 63 -6.21 -2.83 -22.39
CA ALA A 63 -4.86 -2.49 -22.83
C ALA A 63 -4.75 -1.06 -23.38
N ASP A 64 -5.78 -0.59 -24.09
CA ASP A 64 -5.86 0.78 -24.62
C ASP A 64 -5.83 1.85 -23.51
N LYS A 65 -6.45 1.58 -22.36
CA LYS A 65 -6.40 2.48 -21.19
C LYS A 65 -5.02 2.53 -20.56
N ILE A 66 -4.33 1.39 -20.50
CA ILE A 66 -2.95 1.29 -19.99
C ILE A 66 -2.02 2.10 -20.89
N GLU A 67 -2.06 1.85 -22.21
CA GLU A 67 -1.24 2.57 -23.20
C GLU A 67 -1.50 4.08 -23.17
N ARG A 68 -2.77 4.48 -23.11
CA ARG A 68 -3.15 5.90 -23.02
C ARG A 68 -2.63 6.56 -21.75
N ALA A 69 -2.63 5.86 -20.61
CA ALA A 69 -2.08 6.38 -19.35
C ALA A 69 -0.56 6.56 -19.44
N ILE A 70 0.16 5.62 -20.06
CA ILE A 70 1.61 5.73 -20.32
C ILE A 70 1.89 6.94 -21.20
N LYS A 71 1.21 7.08 -22.33
CA LYS A 71 1.38 8.21 -23.28
C LYS A 71 1.08 9.57 -22.64
N LYS A 72 0.13 9.64 -21.71
CA LYS A 72 -0.10 10.85 -20.93
C LYS A 72 1.06 11.16 -19.98
N GLY A 73 1.62 10.13 -19.36
CA GLY A 73 2.76 10.27 -18.46
C GLY A 73 4.02 10.74 -19.18
N THR A 74 4.29 10.22 -20.38
CA THR A 74 5.45 10.61 -21.21
C THR A 74 5.27 11.94 -21.94
N GLY A 75 4.06 12.53 -21.92
CA GLY A 75 3.77 13.79 -22.63
C GLY A 75 3.44 13.63 -24.11
N GLU A 76 3.29 12.41 -24.61
CA GLU A 76 2.85 12.14 -25.99
C GLU A 76 1.37 12.45 -26.22
N LEU A 77 0.58 12.48 -25.16
CA LEU A 77 -0.81 12.89 -25.15
C LEU A 77 -1.03 13.97 -24.11
N ASP A 78 -1.83 14.97 -24.46
CA ASP A 78 -2.29 15.96 -23.50
C ASP A 78 -3.04 15.31 -22.35
N GLY A 79 -2.76 15.75 -21.14
CA GLY A 79 -3.37 15.19 -19.96
C GLY A 79 -3.13 16.02 -18.72
N VAL A 80 -3.75 15.57 -17.65
CA VAL A 80 -3.58 16.17 -16.33
C VAL A 80 -2.19 15.83 -15.79
N ILE A 81 -1.53 16.82 -15.22
CA ILE A 81 -0.23 16.63 -14.57
C ILE A 81 -0.47 16.21 -13.12
N TYR A 82 -0.11 14.97 -12.81
CA TYR A 82 -0.16 14.48 -11.43
C TYR A 82 1.14 14.76 -10.68
N GLU A 83 1.01 15.03 -9.40
CA GLU A 83 2.13 15.17 -8.45
C GLU A 83 1.96 14.20 -7.29
N GLU A 84 3.08 13.75 -6.73
CA GLU A 84 3.11 12.98 -5.49
C GLU A 84 3.29 13.89 -4.30
N VAL A 85 2.49 13.64 -3.27
CA VAL A 85 2.58 14.35 -1.99
C VAL A 85 2.34 13.34 -0.87
N THR A 86 3.14 13.39 0.17
CA THR A 86 2.89 12.63 1.40
C THR A 86 2.22 13.53 2.42
N TYR A 87 1.08 13.10 2.95
CA TYR A 87 0.40 13.74 4.08
C TYR A 87 0.53 12.87 5.32
N GLU A 88 0.60 13.55 6.45
CA GLU A 88 0.78 12.96 7.76
C GLU A 88 -0.38 13.36 8.68
N GLY A 89 -0.80 12.47 9.56
CA GLY A 89 -1.90 12.75 10.45
C GLY A 89 -2.00 11.78 11.61
N TYR A 90 -2.93 12.07 12.49
CA TYR A 90 -3.27 11.25 13.63
C TYR A 90 -4.75 10.87 13.59
N GLY A 91 -5.02 9.61 13.89
CA GLY A 91 -6.35 9.08 14.09
C GLY A 91 -6.74 9.02 15.59
N PRO A 92 -7.94 8.51 15.89
CA PRO A 92 -8.36 8.21 17.26
C PRO A 92 -7.32 7.37 18.00
N GLY A 93 -7.20 7.57 19.32
CA GLY A 93 -6.21 6.86 20.14
C GLY A 93 -4.75 7.27 19.87
N GLY A 94 -4.51 8.36 19.10
CA GLY A 94 -3.17 8.82 18.75
C GLY A 94 -2.46 7.97 17.69
N VAL A 95 -3.21 7.18 16.93
CA VAL A 95 -2.67 6.37 15.83
C VAL A 95 -2.03 7.26 14.78
N ALA A 96 -0.79 6.96 14.42
CA ALA A 96 -0.09 7.60 13.32
C ALA A 96 -0.61 7.10 11.97
N ILE A 97 -0.84 8.03 11.05
CA ILE A 97 -1.32 7.74 9.69
C ILE A 97 -0.43 8.47 8.69
N LEU A 98 0.18 7.72 7.78
CA LEU A 98 0.98 8.23 6.69
C LEU A 98 0.26 7.93 5.37
N MET A 99 0.12 8.94 4.50
CA MET A 99 -0.69 8.87 3.29
C MET A 99 0.12 9.31 2.09
N ASP A 100 0.39 8.40 1.14
CA ASP A 100 0.92 8.76 -0.15
C ASP A 100 -0.22 9.10 -1.11
N VAL A 101 -0.19 10.28 -1.68
CA VAL A 101 -1.25 10.88 -2.48
C VAL A 101 -0.73 11.19 -3.88
N ILE A 102 -1.49 10.82 -4.91
CA ILE A 102 -1.25 11.20 -6.30
C ILE A 102 -2.40 12.10 -6.74
N THR A 103 -2.12 13.36 -6.97
CA THR A 103 -3.15 14.36 -7.26
C THR A 103 -2.73 15.34 -8.34
N ASP A 104 -3.71 15.89 -9.01
CA ASP A 104 -3.59 17.06 -9.90
C ASP A 104 -3.89 18.39 -9.19
N ASN A 105 -4.37 18.32 -7.92
CA ASN A 105 -4.73 19.51 -7.15
C ASN A 105 -4.52 19.28 -5.64
N LYS A 106 -3.34 19.67 -5.14
CA LYS A 106 -2.96 19.53 -3.73
C LYS A 106 -3.95 20.20 -2.77
N ASN A 107 -4.49 21.37 -3.17
CA ASN A 107 -5.43 22.11 -2.31
C ASN A 107 -6.75 21.37 -2.12
N ARG A 108 -7.26 20.76 -3.18
CA ARG A 108 -8.45 19.90 -3.11
C ARG A 108 -8.17 18.68 -2.22
N SER A 109 -7.11 17.95 -2.50
CA SER A 109 -6.78 16.71 -1.77
C SER A 109 -6.55 16.95 -0.29
N VAL A 110 -5.79 18.00 0.09
CA VAL A 110 -5.54 18.31 1.51
C VAL A 110 -6.83 18.71 2.24
N ALA A 111 -7.74 19.41 1.56
CA ALA A 111 -9.03 19.79 2.14
C ALA A 111 -9.93 18.55 2.38
N GLU A 112 -10.01 17.64 1.41
CA GLU A 112 -10.75 16.39 1.51
C GLU A 112 -10.19 15.47 2.61
N ILE A 113 -8.86 15.27 2.64
CA ILE A 113 -8.19 14.44 3.65
C ILE A 113 -8.41 15.03 5.05
N ARG A 114 -8.26 16.36 5.21
CA ARG A 114 -8.53 17.04 6.49
C ARG A 114 -9.98 16.85 6.92
N HIS A 115 -10.93 16.94 5.99
CA HIS A 115 -12.34 16.70 6.28
C HIS A 115 -12.60 15.26 6.74
N ILE A 116 -12.01 14.27 6.05
CA ILE A 116 -12.14 12.85 6.41
C ILE A 116 -11.55 12.63 7.82
N LEU A 117 -10.32 13.07 8.07
CA LEU A 117 -9.68 12.93 9.38
C LEU A 117 -10.55 13.54 10.49
N SER A 118 -11.00 14.80 10.32
CA SER A 118 -11.82 15.49 11.31
C SER A 118 -13.16 14.79 11.58
N LYS A 119 -13.79 14.21 10.56
CA LYS A 119 -15.05 13.47 10.68
C LYS A 119 -14.92 12.26 11.61
N PHE A 120 -13.74 11.65 11.68
CA PHE A 120 -13.47 10.47 12.51
C PHE A 120 -12.58 10.80 13.73
N SER A 121 -12.62 12.04 14.21
CA SER A 121 -11.87 12.50 15.40
C SER A 121 -10.34 12.40 15.25
N GLY A 122 -9.85 12.47 14.04
CA GLY A 122 -8.44 12.61 13.71
C GLY A 122 -8.07 14.03 13.30
N ASN A 123 -6.81 14.28 13.04
CA ASN A 123 -6.29 15.55 12.56
C ASN A 123 -5.14 15.37 11.58
N LEU A 124 -5.03 16.32 10.64
CA LEU A 124 -3.88 16.43 9.76
C LEU A 124 -2.71 17.02 10.55
N GLY A 125 -1.55 16.40 10.48
CA GLY A 125 -0.30 16.85 11.08
C GLY A 125 0.54 17.70 10.13
N GLU A 126 1.63 18.22 10.65
CA GLU A 126 2.68 18.85 9.85
C GLU A 126 3.61 17.77 9.24
N ASN A 127 4.37 18.15 8.22
CA ASN A 127 5.38 17.27 7.64
C ASN A 127 6.42 16.87 8.70
N GLY A 128 6.73 15.57 8.79
CA GLY A 128 7.64 15.03 9.78
C GLY A 128 7.00 14.69 11.13
N SER A 129 5.67 14.87 11.28
CA SER A 129 4.99 14.59 12.56
C SER A 129 4.88 13.09 12.85
N VAL A 130 4.74 12.24 11.83
CA VAL A 130 4.60 10.79 11.99
C VAL A 130 5.55 9.96 11.13
N SER A 131 6.12 10.50 10.05
CA SER A 131 6.98 9.75 9.12
C SER A 131 8.18 9.10 9.78
N TRP A 132 8.74 9.71 10.82
CA TRP A 132 9.84 9.15 11.62
C TRP A 132 9.48 7.87 12.38
N MET A 133 8.17 7.61 12.56
CA MET A 133 7.65 6.41 13.23
C MET A 133 7.64 5.19 12.32
N PHE A 134 7.96 5.35 11.04
CA PHE A 134 7.96 4.29 10.04
C PHE A 134 9.35 4.10 9.43
N ASP A 135 9.67 2.84 9.12
CA ASP A 135 10.84 2.48 8.32
C ASP A 135 10.40 1.95 6.96
N LYS A 136 11.18 2.27 5.93
CA LYS A 136 11.00 1.62 4.63
C LYS A 136 11.58 0.21 4.69
N THR A 137 10.77 -0.79 4.38
CA THR A 137 11.15 -2.20 4.36
C THR A 137 10.68 -2.86 3.07
N GLY A 138 11.30 -3.96 2.70
CA GLY A 138 10.72 -4.88 1.74
C GLY A 138 9.62 -5.69 2.45
N LEU A 139 8.43 -5.73 1.87
CA LEU A 139 7.31 -6.53 2.36
C LEU A 139 6.88 -7.53 1.28
N ILE A 140 6.87 -8.82 1.65
CA ILE A 140 6.38 -9.91 0.82
C ILE A 140 5.14 -10.48 1.51
N ILE A 141 4.06 -10.61 0.75
CA ILE A 141 2.81 -11.23 1.22
C ILE A 141 2.70 -12.61 0.54
N LEU A 142 2.64 -13.65 1.38
CA LEU A 142 2.38 -15.01 0.94
C LEU A 142 0.93 -15.39 1.23
N ALA A 143 0.36 -16.28 0.43
CA ALA A 143 -0.88 -16.95 0.81
C ALA A 143 -0.62 -17.84 2.03
N SER A 144 -1.55 -17.83 2.99
CA SER A 144 -1.52 -18.83 4.06
C SER A 144 -1.77 -20.21 3.45
N THR A 145 -0.95 -21.17 3.85
CA THR A 145 -1.06 -22.58 3.42
C THR A 145 -1.51 -23.42 4.61
N ALA A 146 -1.91 -24.66 4.35
CA ALA A 146 -2.19 -25.64 5.40
C ALA A 146 -0.91 -26.25 6.02
N GLU A 147 0.27 -25.74 5.62
CA GLU A 147 1.53 -26.14 6.19
C GLU A 147 1.71 -25.60 7.61
N ASP A 148 2.59 -26.25 8.36
CA ASP A 148 2.99 -25.81 9.69
C ASP A 148 3.64 -24.42 9.59
N GLU A 149 3.11 -23.46 10.36
CA GLU A 149 3.61 -22.08 10.42
C GLU A 149 5.11 -22.00 10.74
N ASP A 150 5.60 -22.92 11.58
CA ASP A 150 7.01 -22.99 11.95
C ASP A 150 7.90 -23.31 10.75
N LEU A 151 7.43 -24.15 9.82
CA LEU A 151 8.16 -24.45 8.57
C LEU A 151 8.22 -23.25 7.63
N VAL A 152 7.14 -22.47 7.54
CA VAL A 152 7.11 -21.26 6.72
C VAL A 152 8.01 -20.18 7.33
N LEU A 153 8.02 -20.06 8.65
CA LEU A 153 8.92 -19.16 9.39
C LEU A 153 10.39 -19.52 9.14
N GLU A 154 10.75 -20.82 9.25
CA GLU A 154 12.12 -21.30 9.01
C GLU A 154 12.54 -21.01 7.55
N ALA A 155 11.68 -21.32 6.58
CA ALA A 155 11.93 -21.01 5.18
C ALA A 155 12.09 -19.51 4.90
N ALA A 156 11.31 -18.65 5.59
CA ALA A 156 11.43 -17.20 5.46
C ALA A 156 12.77 -16.69 6.03
N ILE A 157 13.19 -17.20 7.19
CA ILE A 157 14.48 -16.85 7.81
C ILE A 157 15.63 -17.29 6.90
N ASP A 158 15.59 -18.52 6.39
CA ASP A 158 16.63 -19.07 5.51
C ASP A 158 16.69 -18.30 4.18
N ALA A 159 15.55 -17.79 3.69
CA ALA A 159 15.48 -16.93 2.52
C ALA A 159 16.06 -15.53 2.76
N GLY A 160 16.30 -15.11 4.02
CA GLY A 160 16.87 -13.81 4.38
C GLY A 160 15.84 -12.80 4.91
N ALA A 161 14.71 -13.25 5.42
CA ALA A 161 13.74 -12.40 6.09
C ALA A 161 14.30 -11.78 7.39
N LYS A 162 13.84 -10.57 7.69
CA LYS A 162 14.11 -9.89 8.97
C LYS A 162 13.05 -10.17 10.03
N ASP A 163 11.81 -10.28 9.58
CA ASP A 163 10.66 -10.50 10.43
C ASP A 163 9.59 -11.29 9.68
N PHE A 164 8.83 -12.06 10.42
CA PHE A 164 7.73 -12.88 9.91
C PHE A 164 6.51 -12.70 10.80
N GLN A 165 5.36 -12.54 10.19
CA GLN A 165 4.09 -12.44 10.91
C GLN A 165 3.07 -13.33 10.23
N SER A 166 2.38 -14.12 11.04
CA SER A 166 1.29 -14.96 10.60
C SER A 166 -0.05 -14.29 10.86
N SER A 167 -0.99 -14.53 9.96
CA SER A 167 -2.37 -14.14 10.09
C SER A 167 -3.26 -15.20 9.43
N GLU A 168 -4.58 -15.16 9.69
CA GLU A 168 -5.51 -16.20 9.25
C GLU A 168 -5.39 -16.59 7.76
N ASP A 169 -5.20 -15.61 6.87
CA ASP A 169 -5.25 -15.83 5.42
C ASP A 169 -3.91 -15.59 4.71
N ILE A 170 -2.94 -14.94 5.39
CA ILE A 170 -1.67 -14.54 4.79
C ILE A 170 -0.51 -14.60 5.77
N TYR A 171 0.70 -14.75 5.22
CA TYR A 171 1.95 -14.49 5.92
C TYR A 171 2.58 -13.21 5.41
N LEU A 172 3.14 -12.42 6.33
CA LEU A 172 3.87 -11.19 6.03
C LEU A 172 5.35 -11.44 6.31
N VAL A 173 6.17 -11.33 5.29
CA VAL A 173 7.63 -11.48 5.38
C VAL A 173 8.27 -10.13 5.14
N SER A 174 8.94 -9.59 6.16
CA SER A 174 9.67 -8.33 6.07
C SER A 174 11.15 -8.58 5.78
N THR A 175 11.75 -7.74 4.94
CA THR A 175 13.17 -7.84 4.57
C THR A 175 13.79 -6.47 4.38
N ASN A 176 15.11 -6.41 4.18
CA ASN A 176 15.77 -5.21 3.70
C ASN A 176 15.29 -4.89 2.28
N ILE A 177 15.22 -3.60 1.94
CA ILE A 177 14.82 -3.16 0.59
C ILE A 177 15.70 -3.81 -0.48
N ASP A 178 17.02 -3.85 -0.25
CA ASP A 178 17.98 -4.36 -1.21
C ASP A 178 17.83 -5.87 -1.48
N ASN A 179 17.34 -6.62 -0.49
CA ASN A 179 17.18 -8.07 -0.56
C ASN A 179 15.75 -8.51 -0.97
N LEU A 180 14.83 -7.55 -1.16
CA LEU A 180 13.41 -7.84 -1.39
C LEU A 180 13.19 -8.84 -2.54
N MET A 181 13.86 -8.63 -3.65
CA MET A 181 13.67 -9.48 -4.84
C MET A 181 14.32 -10.85 -4.67
N GLU A 182 15.48 -10.92 -4.02
CA GLU A 182 16.18 -12.17 -3.73
C GLU A 182 15.36 -13.04 -2.78
N VAL A 183 14.87 -12.46 -1.68
CA VAL A 183 14.03 -13.18 -0.70
C VAL A 183 12.73 -13.66 -1.36
N ARG A 184 12.09 -12.82 -2.19
CA ARG A 184 10.91 -13.23 -2.95
C ARG A 184 11.20 -14.43 -3.86
N ASP A 185 12.28 -14.36 -4.64
CA ASP A 185 12.64 -15.40 -5.60
C ASP A 185 12.99 -16.73 -4.90
N ASN A 186 13.65 -16.63 -3.74
CA ASN A 186 13.94 -17.79 -2.90
C ASN A 186 12.64 -18.46 -2.40
N LEU A 187 11.70 -17.67 -1.86
CA LEU A 187 10.40 -18.18 -1.39
C LEU A 187 9.56 -18.77 -2.54
N GLU A 188 9.54 -18.11 -3.70
CA GLU A 188 8.86 -18.61 -4.89
C GLU A 188 9.44 -19.94 -5.37
N SER A 189 10.78 -20.08 -5.32
CA SER A 189 11.47 -21.33 -5.71
C SER A 189 11.17 -22.51 -4.77
N LEU A 190 10.85 -22.23 -3.51
CA LEU A 190 10.38 -23.19 -2.52
C LEU A 190 8.91 -23.58 -2.70
N GLY A 191 8.19 -22.92 -3.62
CA GLY A 191 6.79 -23.23 -3.96
C GLY A 191 5.76 -22.39 -3.23
N TYR A 192 6.16 -21.36 -2.47
CA TYR A 192 5.20 -20.46 -1.81
C TYR A 192 4.50 -19.55 -2.80
N ASP A 193 3.19 -19.34 -2.61
CA ASP A 193 2.35 -18.48 -3.44
C ASP A 193 2.53 -17.01 -3.04
N ILE A 194 3.33 -16.29 -3.83
CA ILE A 194 3.61 -14.86 -3.62
C ILE A 194 2.43 -14.01 -4.10
N LYS A 195 1.71 -13.41 -3.19
CA LYS A 195 0.61 -12.47 -3.52
C LYS A 195 1.13 -11.09 -3.92
N SER A 196 2.14 -10.61 -3.21
CA SER A 196 2.82 -9.34 -3.56
C SER A 196 4.23 -9.29 -2.97
N ALA A 197 5.09 -8.50 -3.60
CA ALA A 197 6.40 -8.10 -3.07
C ALA A 197 6.64 -6.63 -3.41
N GLU A 198 6.78 -5.79 -2.38
CA GLU A 198 6.92 -4.35 -2.57
C GLU A 198 7.68 -3.66 -1.44
N ILE A 199 8.17 -2.45 -1.72
CA ILE A 199 8.65 -1.57 -0.67
C ILE A 199 7.44 -0.97 0.04
N ASP A 200 7.42 -1.11 1.35
CA ASP A 200 6.34 -0.65 2.23
C ASP A 200 6.88 0.16 3.41
N MET A 201 6.00 0.85 4.12
CA MET A 201 6.32 1.62 5.33
C MET A 201 5.85 0.84 6.54
N THR A 202 6.81 0.24 7.26
CA THR A 202 6.52 -0.57 8.45
C THR A 202 6.67 0.28 9.71
N PRO A 203 5.69 0.28 10.63
CA PRO A 203 5.80 1.04 11.86
C PRO A 203 6.87 0.45 12.78
N LYS A 204 7.69 1.31 13.40
CA LYS A 204 8.70 0.94 14.41
C LYS A 204 8.08 0.47 15.72
N SER A 205 6.89 0.98 16.01
CA SER A 205 6.11 0.61 17.19
C SER A 205 4.63 0.71 16.86
N THR A 206 3.83 -0.16 17.46
CA THR A 206 2.38 -0.17 17.31
C THR A 206 1.69 0.59 18.42
N GLN A 207 0.54 1.18 18.14
CA GLN A 207 -0.36 1.85 19.06
C GLN A 207 -1.54 0.93 19.36
N LYS A 208 -1.61 0.39 20.57
CA LYS A 208 -2.77 -0.39 21.03
C LYS A 208 -3.99 0.49 21.15
N LEU A 209 -5.12 -0.04 20.74
CA LEU A 209 -6.40 0.67 20.72
C LEU A 209 -7.42 -0.09 21.57
N GLU A 210 -8.31 0.67 22.22
CA GLU A 210 -9.53 0.11 22.75
C GLU A 210 -10.50 -0.28 21.63
N GLU A 211 -11.41 -1.22 21.86
CA GLU A 211 -12.34 -1.74 20.85
C GLU A 211 -13.13 -0.64 20.11
N LYS A 212 -13.59 0.38 20.83
CA LYS A 212 -14.32 1.52 20.24
C LYS A 212 -13.43 2.36 19.33
N GLU A 213 -12.18 2.60 19.74
CA GLU A 213 -11.20 3.33 18.95
C GLU A 213 -10.79 2.53 17.72
N SER A 214 -10.57 1.21 17.86
CA SER A 214 -10.29 0.30 16.75
C SER A 214 -11.35 0.39 15.64
N GLN A 215 -12.63 0.37 16.01
CA GLN A 215 -13.73 0.49 15.04
C GLN A 215 -13.75 1.87 14.36
N LEU A 216 -13.43 2.95 15.08
CA LEU A 216 -13.34 4.29 14.49
C LEU A 216 -12.15 4.42 13.56
N VAL A 217 -10.99 3.88 13.95
CA VAL A 217 -9.77 3.88 13.12
C VAL A 217 -10.00 3.07 11.85
N ILE A 218 -10.60 1.89 11.91
CA ILE A 218 -10.91 1.09 10.72
C ILE A 218 -11.78 1.90 9.75
N ARG A 219 -12.86 2.55 10.23
CA ARG A 219 -13.71 3.38 9.38
C ARG A 219 -13.00 4.60 8.80
N LEU A 220 -12.09 5.20 9.57
CA LEU A 220 -11.24 6.30 9.09
C LEU A 220 -10.33 5.83 7.96
N LEU A 221 -9.60 4.73 8.18
CA LEU A 221 -8.69 4.17 7.18
C LEU A 221 -9.45 3.78 5.90
N GLU A 222 -10.63 3.18 6.06
CA GLU A 222 -11.51 2.86 4.93
C GLU A 222 -11.95 4.10 4.15
N ALA A 223 -12.30 5.18 4.84
CA ALA A 223 -12.72 6.42 4.19
C ALA A 223 -11.55 7.11 3.47
N LEU A 224 -10.33 7.05 4.05
CA LEU A 224 -9.11 7.54 3.41
C LEU A 224 -8.74 6.70 2.18
N GLU A 225 -8.82 5.36 2.29
CA GLU A 225 -8.61 4.47 1.13
C GLU A 225 -9.63 4.71 0.02
N ASP A 226 -10.84 5.09 0.37
CA ASP A 226 -11.90 5.39 -0.59
C ASP A 226 -11.71 6.71 -1.34
N ASN A 227 -10.81 7.58 -0.87
CA ASN A 227 -10.46 8.81 -1.58
C ASN A 227 -9.64 8.48 -2.83
N ASP A 228 -10.01 9.10 -3.97
CA ASP A 228 -9.41 8.81 -5.27
C ASP A 228 -7.97 9.31 -5.40
N ASP A 229 -7.54 10.23 -4.56
CA ASP A 229 -6.19 10.79 -4.57
C ASP A 229 -5.24 10.03 -3.62
N VAL A 230 -5.74 9.34 -2.59
CA VAL A 230 -4.94 8.53 -1.68
C VAL A 230 -4.52 7.24 -2.37
N ASN A 231 -3.23 7.10 -2.66
CA ASN A 231 -2.66 5.95 -3.36
C ASN A 231 -2.26 4.84 -2.39
N LYS A 232 -1.52 5.21 -1.33
CA LYS A 232 -1.10 4.28 -0.28
C LYS A 232 -1.39 4.87 1.10
N LEU A 233 -1.67 3.99 2.05
CA LEU A 233 -2.02 4.33 3.41
C LEU A 233 -1.26 3.41 4.36
N TYR A 234 -0.59 4.00 5.35
CA TYR A 234 0.18 3.30 6.36
C TYR A 234 -0.26 3.76 7.75
N THR A 235 -0.25 2.85 8.69
CA THR A 235 -0.67 3.13 10.06
C THR A 235 0.12 2.29 11.06
N ASN A 236 0.27 2.80 12.26
CA ASN A 236 0.86 2.07 13.39
C ASN A 236 -0.22 1.48 14.33
N SER A 237 -1.48 1.46 13.91
CA SER A 237 -2.56 0.90 14.72
C SER A 237 -2.37 -0.59 14.99
N ASP A 238 -2.63 -0.98 16.23
CA ASP A 238 -2.74 -2.36 16.69
C ASP A 238 -4.22 -2.61 17.05
N PHE A 239 -4.83 -3.53 16.33
CA PHE A 239 -6.27 -3.81 16.42
C PHE A 239 -6.58 -5.06 17.25
N ASP A 240 -5.59 -5.61 17.98
CA ASP A 240 -5.75 -6.80 18.83
C ASP A 240 -6.39 -6.47 20.17
#